data_3cd99502005c40bbf4538c700db35cd5
#
_entry.id   3cd99502005c40bbf4538c700db35cd5
#
_cell.length_a   1.000
_cell.length_b   1.000
_cell.length_c   1.000
_cell.angle_alpha   90.00
_cell.angle_beta   90.00
_cell.angle_gamma   90.00
#
_symmetry.space_group_name_H-M   'P 1'
#
loop_
_entity.id
_entity.type
_entity.pdbx_description
1 polymer ?
#
loop_
_entity_poly.entity_id
_entity_poly.type
_entity_poly.pdbx_seq_one_letter_code
_entity_poly.pdbx_strand_id
1 'polypeptide(L)'
;LESGAEELCFICIGGRVDYQTEGQSGTAVQMDMLYLPIESGITFTSSEGGVMMRYGAPCTRRTKFGHIRFADVDKDSRHKVYGKVENGTRRDVWNYIDESFDSSRFLTGICHGADGGWTAWPPHEHGREREETYVYFGMGNGFAAQFVYDDMDQPIVAALVRDGDVITIPHGYHPNVGC
;
A
#
# COMPACT_ATOMS: atom_id res chain seq x y z
N LEU A 1 -11.54 -0.98 17.56
CA LEU A 1 -12.06 -1.18 16.20
C LEU A 1 -12.29 -2.66 15.96
N GLU A 2 -13.42 -3.00 15.34
CA GLU A 2 -13.75 -4.38 14.96
C GLU A 2 -13.70 -4.52 13.44
N SER A 3 -13.18 -5.64 12.95
CA SER A 3 -13.09 -5.94 11.52
C SER A 3 -14.43 -6.43 10.95
N GLY A 4 -15.26 -7.09 11.73
CA GLY A 4 -16.52 -7.65 11.25
C GLY A 4 -16.30 -8.67 10.12
N ALA A 5 -16.98 -8.48 8.99
CA ALA A 5 -16.88 -9.33 7.81
C ALA A 5 -15.78 -8.91 6.81
N GLU A 6 -14.91 -7.99 7.18
CA GLU A 6 -13.79 -7.52 6.35
C GLU A 6 -12.46 -7.95 6.95
N GLU A 7 -11.52 -8.38 6.15
CA GLU A 7 -10.11 -8.32 6.54
C GLU A 7 -9.60 -6.89 6.36
N LEU A 8 -8.76 -6.44 7.27
CA LEU A 8 -8.27 -5.07 7.30
C LEU A 8 -6.75 -5.03 7.28
N CYS A 9 -6.22 -4.04 6.58
CA CYS A 9 -4.83 -3.66 6.67
C CYS A 9 -4.71 -2.24 7.23
N PHE A 10 -3.64 -2.04 8.00
CA PHE A 10 -3.26 -0.74 8.53
C PHE A 10 -1.80 -0.50 8.24
N ILE A 11 -1.47 0.58 7.54
CA ILE A 11 -0.08 1.03 7.34
C ILE A 11 0.17 2.25 8.21
N CYS A 12 1.22 2.22 9.01
CA CYS A 12 1.68 3.39 9.74
C CYS A 12 2.43 4.32 8.79
N ILE A 13 1.77 5.39 8.35
CA ILE A 13 2.36 6.36 7.40
C ILE A 13 3.06 7.53 8.10
N GLY A 14 2.96 7.63 9.43
CA GLY A 14 3.66 8.65 10.20
C GLY A 14 3.61 8.39 11.70
N GLY A 15 4.69 8.76 12.42
CA GLY A 15 4.80 8.60 13.86
C GLY A 15 4.91 7.14 14.31
N ARG A 16 4.32 6.85 15.47
CA ARG A 16 4.27 5.49 16.05
C ARG A 16 2.94 5.26 16.74
N VAL A 17 2.46 4.03 16.69
CA VAL A 17 1.17 3.63 17.27
C VAL A 17 1.32 2.31 17.98
N ASP A 18 0.96 2.27 19.26
CA ASP A 18 0.86 1.02 20.01
C ASP A 18 -0.46 0.34 19.66
N TYR A 19 -0.45 -0.96 19.55
CA TYR A 19 -1.64 -1.74 19.25
C TYR A 19 -1.81 -2.90 20.25
N GLN A 20 -3.06 -3.29 20.41
CA GLN A 20 -3.45 -4.49 21.16
C GLN A 20 -4.57 -5.21 20.40
N THR A 21 -4.37 -6.50 20.17
CA THR A 21 -5.37 -7.43 19.64
C THR A 21 -5.66 -8.53 20.66
N GLU A 22 -6.54 -9.45 20.31
CA GLU A 22 -6.74 -10.68 21.08
C GLU A 22 -5.43 -11.52 21.08
N GLY A 23 -4.73 -11.51 22.20
CA GLY A 23 -3.52 -12.31 22.44
C GLY A 23 -2.20 -11.70 21.94
N GLN A 24 -2.19 -10.53 21.33
CA GLN A 24 -0.97 -9.86 20.85
C GLN A 24 -1.00 -8.36 21.11
N SER A 25 0.16 -7.80 21.43
CA SER A 25 0.37 -6.35 21.52
C SER A 25 1.75 -5.99 20.97
N GLY A 26 1.90 -4.74 20.56
CA GLY A 26 3.17 -4.24 20.04
C GLY A 26 3.07 -2.79 19.63
N THR A 27 4.12 -2.31 18.98
CA THR A 27 4.20 -0.95 18.43
C THR A 27 4.47 -1.03 16.94
N ALA A 28 3.62 -0.40 16.14
CA ALA A 28 3.88 -0.14 14.71
C ALA A 28 4.56 1.21 14.56
N VAL A 29 5.64 1.24 13.82
CA VAL A 29 6.38 2.45 13.44
C VAL A 29 6.16 2.76 11.96
N GLN A 30 6.63 3.91 11.52
CA GLN A 30 6.48 4.33 10.13
C GLN A 30 6.88 3.24 9.14
N MET A 31 6.04 3.01 8.16
CA MET A 31 6.07 1.95 7.13
C MET A 31 5.74 0.53 7.64
N ASP A 32 5.54 0.29 8.93
CA ASP A 32 5.03 -1.00 9.38
C ASP A 32 3.57 -1.21 8.96
N MET A 33 3.22 -2.46 8.69
CA MET A 33 1.86 -2.87 8.34
C MET A 33 1.29 -3.86 9.36
N LEU A 34 0.03 -3.68 9.73
CA LEU A 34 -0.75 -4.62 10.51
C LEU A 34 -1.86 -5.21 9.64
N TYR A 35 -1.97 -6.53 9.64
CA TYR A 35 -3.07 -7.25 9.00
C TYR A 35 -4.00 -7.81 10.08
N LEU A 36 -5.28 -7.48 10.00
CA LEU A 36 -6.32 -7.93 10.93
C LEU A 36 -7.33 -8.80 10.17
N PRO A 37 -7.51 -10.08 10.55
CA PRO A 37 -8.50 -10.94 9.90
C PRO A 37 -9.94 -10.56 10.26
N ILE A 38 -10.91 -11.16 9.59
CA ILE A 38 -12.33 -11.01 9.94
C ILE A 38 -12.61 -11.45 11.38
N GLU A 39 -13.70 -10.94 11.96
CA GLU A 39 -14.17 -11.29 13.31
C GLU A 39 -13.08 -11.07 14.39
N SER A 40 -12.34 -9.98 14.27
CA SER A 40 -11.22 -9.67 15.17
C SER A 40 -11.23 -8.20 15.57
N GLY A 41 -10.73 -7.93 16.77
CA GLY A 41 -10.62 -6.59 17.32
C GLY A 41 -9.18 -6.10 17.41
N ILE A 42 -9.00 -4.78 17.25
CA ILE A 42 -7.73 -4.10 17.51
C ILE A 42 -7.98 -2.76 18.19
N THR A 43 -7.17 -2.44 19.19
CA THR A 43 -7.14 -1.14 19.84
C THR A 43 -5.82 -0.45 19.52
N PHE A 44 -5.90 0.82 19.19
CA PHE A 44 -4.74 1.67 18.95
C PHE A 44 -4.62 2.74 20.02
N THR A 45 -3.38 2.99 20.46
CA THR A 45 -3.02 4.09 21.35
C THR A 45 -1.73 4.74 20.86
N SER A 46 -1.55 6.02 21.12
CA SER A 46 -0.30 6.72 20.83
C SER A 46 -0.12 7.87 21.80
N SER A 47 1.05 7.98 22.42
CA SER A 47 1.41 9.11 23.29
C SER A 47 2.01 10.29 22.53
N GLU A 48 2.60 10.03 21.37
CA GLU A 48 3.34 11.01 20.56
C GLU A 48 2.62 11.40 19.27
N GLY A 49 1.49 10.76 19.01
CA GLY A 49 0.76 10.85 17.76
C GLY A 49 1.25 9.84 16.72
N GLY A 50 0.34 9.43 15.85
CA GLY A 50 0.62 8.53 14.74
C GLY A 50 -0.51 8.56 13.73
N VAL A 51 -0.18 8.28 12.48
CA VAL A 51 -1.14 8.24 11.38
C VAL A 51 -1.15 6.83 10.80
N MET A 52 -2.33 6.20 10.86
CA MET A 52 -2.56 4.89 10.28
C MET A 52 -3.51 5.02 9.08
N MET A 53 -3.07 4.57 7.92
CA MET A 53 -3.94 4.36 6.79
C MET A 53 -4.63 3.01 6.93
N ARG A 54 -5.96 2.99 6.83
CA ARG A 54 -6.77 1.76 6.88
C ARG A 54 -7.41 1.48 5.53
N TYR A 55 -7.36 0.23 5.10
CA TYR A 55 -8.18 -0.29 4.01
C TYR A 55 -8.70 -1.68 4.37
N GLY A 56 -9.80 -2.08 3.75
CA GLY A 56 -10.48 -3.32 4.05
C GLY A 56 -11.09 -3.96 2.82
N ALA A 57 -11.28 -5.27 2.86
CA ALA A 57 -11.97 -6.02 1.83
C ALA A 57 -12.87 -7.08 2.46
N PRO A 58 -14.12 -7.21 2.00
CA PRO A 58 -15.02 -8.25 2.49
C PRO A 58 -14.49 -9.64 2.11
N CYS A 59 -14.48 -10.54 3.07
CA CYS A 59 -14.10 -11.93 2.84
C CYS A 59 -14.83 -12.88 3.79
N THR A 60 -14.74 -14.17 3.52
CA THR A 60 -15.41 -15.21 4.34
C THR A 60 -14.41 -16.14 5.03
N ARG A 61 -13.13 -16.02 4.69
CA ARG A 61 -12.08 -16.87 5.24
C ARG A 61 -11.35 -16.14 6.37
N ARG A 62 -11.40 -16.70 7.56
CA ARG A 62 -10.60 -16.19 8.68
C ARG A 62 -9.15 -16.68 8.57
N THR A 63 -8.23 -15.77 8.76
CA THR A 63 -6.78 -16.00 8.75
C THR A 63 -6.18 -15.64 10.11
N LYS A 64 -4.90 -15.28 10.17
CA LYS A 64 -4.22 -14.90 11.41
C LYS A 64 -3.79 -13.44 11.35
N PHE A 65 -3.82 -12.78 12.51
CA PHE A 65 -3.21 -11.45 12.66
C PHE A 65 -1.73 -11.48 12.27
N GLY A 66 -1.27 -10.41 11.62
CA GLY A 66 0.12 -10.22 11.24
C GLY A 66 0.62 -8.81 11.53
N HIS A 67 1.81 -8.72 12.15
CA HIS A 67 2.59 -7.48 12.17
C HIS A 67 3.77 -7.65 11.22
N ILE A 68 3.72 -6.96 10.09
CA ILE A 68 4.71 -7.01 9.03
C ILE A 68 5.58 -5.77 9.17
N ARG A 69 6.78 -5.97 9.70
CA ARG A 69 7.72 -4.87 9.94
C ARG A 69 8.44 -4.49 8.67
N PHE A 70 8.50 -3.21 8.38
CA PHE A 70 9.29 -2.68 7.26
C PHE A 70 10.75 -3.16 7.30
N ALA A 71 11.36 -3.08 8.47
CA ALA A 71 12.77 -3.46 8.66
C ALA A 71 13.08 -4.93 8.34
N ASP A 72 12.08 -5.82 8.35
CA ASP A 72 12.21 -7.21 7.95
C ASP A 72 12.01 -7.36 6.44
N VAL A 73 10.97 -6.72 5.89
CA VAL A 73 10.68 -6.70 4.45
C VAL A 73 11.82 -6.08 3.65
N ASP A 74 12.43 -5.01 4.16
CA ASP A 74 13.54 -4.31 3.50
C ASP A 74 14.80 -5.17 3.32
N LYS A 75 14.95 -6.21 4.14
CA LYS A 75 16.15 -7.07 4.14
C LYS A 75 15.95 -8.41 3.44
N ASP A 76 14.75 -8.75 3.08
CA ASP A 76 14.45 -10.05 2.50
C ASP A 76 14.03 -9.99 1.03
N SER A 77 13.63 -11.12 0.47
CA SER A 77 13.27 -11.26 -0.94
C SER A 77 12.00 -10.49 -1.36
N ARG A 78 11.26 -9.94 -0.43
CA ARG A 78 10.07 -9.10 -0.70
C ARG A 78 10.44 -7.68 -1.12
N HIS A 79 11.65 -7.22 -0.81
CA HIS A 79 12.19 -5.98 -1.37
C HIS A 79 12.73 -6.27 -2.78
N LYS A 80 12.20 -5.58 -3.76
CA LYS A 80 12.58 -5.66 -5.18
C LYS A 80 12.99 -4.29 -5.68
N VAL A 81 14.03 -4.26 -6.50
CA VAL A 81 14.44 -3.05 -7.23
C VAL A 81 14.17 -3.27 -8.71
N TYR A 82 13.40 -2.38 -9.30
CA TYR A 82 13.06 -2.43 -10.72
C TYR A 82 13.57 -1.20 -11.46
N GLY A 83 13.71 -1.36 -12.77
CA GLY A 83 14.09 -0.26 -13.67
C GLY A 83 15.52 0.20 -13.50
N LYS A 84 15.83 1.38 -14.06
CA LYS A 84 17.16 1.96 -14.08
C LYS A 84 17.09 3.48 -13.89
N VAL A 85 18.11 4.04 -13.27
CA VAL A 85 18.23 5.50 -13.04
C VAL A 85 18.32 6.24 -14.38
N GLU A 86 19.09 5.71 -15.33
CA GLU A 86 19.40 6.37 -16.60
C GLU A 86 18.18 6.65 -17.47
N ASN A 87 17.11 5.88 -17.28
CA ASN A 87 15.85 6.07 -18.02
C ASN A 87 14.68 6.53 -17.11
N GLY A 88 14.98 6.98 -15.90
CA GLY A 88 13.97 7.51 -14.97
C GLY A 88 12.95 6.48 -14.52
N THR A 89 13.30 5.19 -14.43
CA THR A 89 12.34 4.13 -14.07
C THR A 89 12.74 3.33 -12.84
N ARG A 90 13.86 3.69 -12.19
CA ARG A 90 14.29 3.00 -10.99
C ARG A 90 13.31 3.22 -9.84
N ARG A 91 12.90 2.15 -9.21
CA ARG A 91 12.01 2.15 -8.05
C ARG A 91 12.29 0.98 -7.13
N ASP A 92 12.07 1.20 -5.86
CA ASP A 92 12.03 0.17 -4.83
C ASP A 92 10.58 -0.25 -4.61
N VAL A 93 10.35 -1.54 -4.48
CA VAL A 93 9.03 -2.12 -4.19
C VAL A 93 9.16 -3.10 -3.04
N TRP A 94 8.49 -2.82 -1.95
CA TRP A 94 8.39 -3.69 -0.79
C TRP A 94 7.04 -4.38 -0.78
N ASN A 95 7.03 -5.69 -1.05
CA ASN A 95 5.80 -6.49 -1.06
C ASN A 95 5.52 -6.98 0.36
N TYR A 96 4.56 -6.37 1.03
CA TYR A 96 4.19 -6.74 2.41
C TYR A 96 3.33 -7.98 2.46
N ILE A 97 2.33 -8.04 1.61
CA ILE A 97 1.44 -9.17 1.43
C ILE A 97 1.55 -9.61 -0.03
N ASP A 98 2.19 -10.73 -0.23
CA ASP A 98 2.32 -11.44 -1.50
C ASP A 98 1.66 -12.83 -1.38
N GLU A 99 1.87 -13.70 -2.35
CA GLU A 99 1.29 -15.05 -2.38
C GLU A 99 1.76 -15.95 -1.22
N SER A 100 2.82 -15.60 -0.52
CA SER A 100 3.34 -16.34 0.63
C SER A 100 2.65 -15.97 1.95
N PHE A 101 1.99 -14.80 2.01
CA PHE A 101 1.28 -14.35 3.19
C PHE A 101 -0.17 -14.86 3.17
N ASP A 102 -0.63 -15.36 4.31
CA ASP A 102 -1.99 -15.92 4.44
C ASP A 102 -3.05 -14.81 4.58
N SER A 103 -3.27 -14.03 3.52
CA SER A 103 -4.41 -13.13 3.36
C SER A 103 -5.50 -13.77 2.50
N SER A 104 -6.68 -13.19 2.47
CA SER A 104 -7.80 -13.69 1.66
C SER A 104 -7.96 -12.90 0.35
N ARG A 105 -7.79 -11.59 0.41
CA ARG A 105 -8.10 -10.66 -0.70
C ARG A 105 -6.95 -9.75 -1.07
N PHE A 106 -5.99 -9.53 -0.16
CA PHE A 106 -4.96 -8.54 -0.35
C PHE A 106 -3.71 -9.08 -1.02
N LEU A 107 -3.24 -8.33 -2.00
CA LEU A 107 -1.84 -8.19 -2.38
C LEU A 107 -1.50 -6.74 -2.14
N THR A 108 -0.46 -6.44 -1.37
CA THR A 108 -0.17 -5.04 -1.00
C THR A 108 1.31 -4.82 -0.76
N GLY A 109 1.74 -3.62 -1.05
CA GLY A 109 3.12 -3.19 -0.90
C GLY A 109 3.27 -1.69 -0.91
N ILE A 110 4.50 -1.25 -0.77
CA ILE A 110 4.90 0.15 -0.93
C ILE A 110 5.83 0.23 -2.14
N CYS A 111 5.61 1.22 -2.99
CA CYS A 111 6.48 1.54 -4.11
C CYS A 111 7.07 2.94 -3.91
N HIS A 112 8.39 3.06 -4.00
CA HIS A 112 9.10 4.33 -3.93
C HIS A 112 9.91 4.54 -5.20
N GLY A 113 9.52 5.51 -6.00
CA GLY A 113 10.25 5.96 -7.19
C GLY A 113 11.31 7.00 -6.84
N ALA A 114 12.32 7.16 -7.68
CA ALA A 114 13.22 8.29 -7.61
C ALA A 114 12.50 9.57 -8.07
N ASP A 115 12.96 10.73 -7.60
CA ASP A 115 12.43 12.04 -8.00
C ASP A 115 12.45 12.19 -9.53
N GLY A 116 11.32 12.56 -10.11
CA GLY A 116 11.11 12.64 -11.55
C GLY A 116 11.03 11.28 -12.25
N GLY A 117 10.98 10.20 -11.49
CA GLY A 117 10.94 8.83 -11.99
C GLY A 117 9.54 8.28 -12.20
N TRP A 118 9.45 7.33 -13.14
CA TRP A 118 8.23 6.57 -13.40
C TRP A 118 8.12 5.38 -12.46
N THR A 119 6.93 5.18 -11.91
CA THR A 119 6.52 3.94 -11.24
C THR A 119 5.40 3.26 -12.02
N ALA A 120 5.06 2.01 -11.67
CA ALA A 120 4.19 1.16 -12.49
C ALA A 120 4.63 1.14 -13.98
N TRP A 121 5.93 1.04 -14.23
CA TRP A 121 6.53 1.11 -15.55
C TRP A 121 7.26 -0.20 -15.94
N PRO A 122 7.17 -0.72 -17.20
CA PRO A 122 6.32 -0.17 -18.27
C PRO A 122 4.83 -0.18 -17.90
N PRO A 123 3.99 0.60 -18.57
CA PRO A 123 2.55 0.56 -18.33
C PRO A 123 2.04 -0.87 -18.41
N HIS A 124 1.30 -1.29 -17.40
CA HIS A 124 0.72 -2.62 -17.30
C HIS A 124 -0.70 -2.53 -16.72
N GLU A 125 -1.44 -3.61 -16.83
CA GLU A 125 -2.79 -3.73 -16.31
C GLU A 125 -2.98 -5.09 -15.63
N HIS A 126 -4.02 -5.22 -14.81
CA HIS A 126 -4.40 -6.45 -14.13
C HIS A 126 -5.75 -7.00 -14.60
N GLY A 127 -6.27 -6.46 -15.71
CA GLY A 127 -7.59 -6.78 -16.24
C GLY A 127 -8.71 -6.31 -15.29
N ARG A 128 -9.81 -7.02 -15.33
CA ARG A 128 -10.98 -6.77 -14.45
C ARG A 128 -11.02 -7.71 -13.24
N GLU A 129 -10.03 -8.55 -13.08
CA GLU A 129 -9.95 -9.53 -12.01
C GLU A 129 -9.38 -8.96 -10.72
N ARG A 130 -8.60 -7.87 -10.84
CA ARG A 130 -7.92 -7.19 -9.73
C ARG A 130 -8.06 -5.68 -9.90
N GLU A 131 -8.81 -5.07 -9.00
CA GLU A 131 -8.74 -3.62 -8.82
C GLU A 131 -7.51 -3.28 -7.98
N GLU A 132 -6.98 -2.09 -8.20
CA GLU A 132 -5.85 -1.57 -7.44
C GLU A 132 -6.20 -0.20 -6.85
N THR A 133 -5.57 0.15 -5.73
CA THR A 133 -5.72 1.46 -5.12
C THR A 133 -4.34 1.98 -4.73
N TYR A 134 -4.01 3.17 -5.22
CA TYR A 134 -2.82 3.90 -4.82
C TYR A 134 -3.16 4.95 -3.78
N VAL A 135 -2.36 4.98 -2.71
CA VAL A 135 -2.39 6.04 -1.71
C VAL A 135 -1.01 6.68 -1.68
N TYR A 136 -0.98 7.99 -1.88
CA TYR A 136 0.24 8.76 -1.93
C TYR A 136 0.58 9.31 -0.54
N PHE A 137 1.81 9.08 -0.08
CA PHE A 137 2.26 9.58 1.21
C PHE A 137 3.77 9.81 1.24
N GLY A 138 4.23 10.69 2.14
CA GLY A 138 5.64 10.99 2.30
C GLY A 138 6.24 11.85 1.18
N MET A 139 5.39 12.51 0.38
CA MET A 139 5.83 13.35 -0.75
C MET A 139 6.21 14.77 -0.33
N GLY A 140 5.91 15.17 0.90
CA GLY A 140 6.19 16.51 1.39
C GLY A 140 5.50 17.60 0.53
N ASN A 141 6.29 18.46 -0.11
CA ASN A 141 5.80 19.47 -1.04
C ASN A 141 5.75 19.00 -2.51
N GLY A 142 6.11 17.75 -2.75
CA GLY A 142 6.10 17.15 -4.08
C GLY A 142 4.70 16.86 -4.60
N PHE A 143 4.65 16.33 -5.81
CA PHE A 143 3.43 15.85 -6.43
C PHE A 143 3.76 14.75 -7.43
N ALA A 144 2.74 13.98 -7.83
CA ALA A 144 2.86 13.06 -8.95
C ALA A 144 1.75 13.31 -9.98
N ALA A 145 1.98 12.87 -11.21
CA ALA A 145 0.96 12.74 -12.23
C ALA A 145 0.58 11.26 -12.34
N GLN A 146 -0.68 10.95 -12.07
CA GLN A 146 -1.24 9.61 -12.22
C GLN A 146 -2.09 9.53 -13.46
N PHE A 147 -1.88 8.48 -14.24
CA PHE A 147 -2.70 8.15 -15.42
C PHE A 147 -3.38 6.80 -15.19
N VAL A 148 -4.63 6.68 -15.64
CA VAL A 148 -5.34 5.41 -15.76
C VAL A 148 -6.08 5.42 -17.08
N TYR A 149 -5.87 4.42 -17.93
CA TYR A 149 -6.47 4.38 -19.26
C TYR A 149 -6.56 2.95 -19.82
N ASP A 150 -7.62 2.69 -20.56
CA ASP A 150 -7.69 1.61 -21.54
C ASP A 150 -7.34 2.17 -22.93
N ASP A 151 -7.77 3.42 -23.18
CA ASP A 151 -7.51 4.19 -24.39
C ASP A 151 -6.81 5.51 -24.00
N MET A 152 -5.66 5.78 -24.60
CA MET A 152 -4.88 6.99 -24.31
C MET A 152 -5.58 8.29 -24.76
N ASP A 153 -6.45 8.21 -25.76
CA ASP A 153 -7.23 9.36 -26.23
C ASP A 153 -8.41 9.69 -25.30
N GLN A 154 -8.79 8.74 -24.44
CA GLN A 154 -9.87 8.88 -23.45
C GLN A 154 -9.47 8.31 -22.10
N PRO A 155 -8.53 8.94 -21.38
CA PRO A 155 -8.08 8.42 -20.09
C PRO A 155 -9.20 8.44 -19.04
N ILE A 156 -9.25 7.40 -18.23
CA ILE A 156 -10.14 7.30 -17.05
C ILE A 156 -9.69 8.31 -15.98
N VAL A 157 -8.37 8.41 -15.78
CA VAL A 157 -7.73 9.36 -14.87
C VAL A 157 -6.53 9.99 -15.57
N ALA A 158 -6.41 11.31 -15.43
CA ALA A 158 -5.20 12.09 -15.70
C ALA A 158 -5.18 13.22 -14.67
N ALA A 159 -4.52 13.00 -13.54
CA ALA A 159 -4.62 13.86 -12.38
C ALA A 159 -3.25 14.14 -11.74
N LEU A 160 -3.11 15.32 -11.15
CA LEU A 160 -2.04 15.62 -10.20
C LEU A 160 -2.47 15.13 -8.83
N VAL A 161 -1.58 14.42 -8.15
CA VAL A 161 -1.79 13.86 -6.82
C VAL A 161 -0.71 14.32 -5.84
N ARG A 162 -1.07 14.40 -4.55
CA ARG A 162 -0.22 14.86 -3.45
C ARG A 162 -0.38 13.94 -2.24
N ASP A 163 0.33 14.25 -1.18
CA ASP A 163 0.17 13.55 0.11
C ASP A 163 -1.31 13.46 0.52
N GLY A 164 -1.74 12.23 0.81
CA GLY A 164 -3.09 11.92 1.24
C GLY A 164 -4.07 11.64 0.10
N ASP A 165 -3.69 11.87 -1.15
CA ASP A 165 -4.56 11.54 -2.29
C ASP A 165 -4.64 10.04 -2.52
N VAL A 166 -5.81 9.62 -3.00
CA VAL A 166 -6.12 8.22 -3.30
C VAL A 166 -6.64 8.12 -4.73
N ILE A 167 -6.08 7.19 -5.47
CA ILE A 167 -6.55 6.85 -6.83
C ILE A 167 -7.00 5.40 -6.83
N THR A 168 -8.26 5.16 -7.21
CA THR A 168 -8.77 3.82 -7.46
C THR A 168 -8.62 3.46 -8.93
N ILE A 169 -8.14 2.26 -9.19
CA ILE A 169 -7.84 1.72 -10.51
C ILE A 169 -8.67 0.46 -10.68
N PRO A 170 -9.92 0.57 -11.16
CA PRO A 170 -10.78 -0.59 -11.34
C PRO A 170 -10.29 -1.51 -12.46
N HIS A 171 -9.59 -0.97 -13.43
CA HIS A 171 -8.93 -1.64 -14.55
C HIS A 171 -8.07 -0.63 -15.33
N GLY A 172 -7.31 -1.12 -16.30
CA GLY A 172 -6.54 -0.32 -17.24
C GLY A 172 -5.07 -0.11 -16.86
N TYR A 173 -4.31 0.41 -17.79
CA TYR A 173 -2.92 0.81 -17.61
C TYR A 173 -2.82 1.99 -16.66
N HIS A 174 -1.86 1.97 -15.72
CA HIS A 174 -1.86 2.92 -14.61
C HIS A 174 -0.47 3.47 -14.23
N PRO A 175 0.36 3.90 -15.20
CA PRO A 175 1.66 4.48 -14.87
C PRO A 175 1.51 5.80 -14.12
N ASN A 176 2.51 6.11 -13.28
CA ASN A 176 2.63 7.42 -12.65
C ASN A 176 4.08 7.90 -12.60
N VAL A 177 4.26 9.20 -12.48
CA VAL A 177 5.55 9.87 -12.38
C VAL A 177 5.45 10.97 -11.33
N GLY A 178 6.45 11.09 -10.46
CA GLY A 178 6.38 12.08 -9.38
C GLY A 178 7.73 12.56 -8.87
N CYS A 179 7.69 13.62 -8.08
CA CYS A 179 8.83 14.24 -7.40
C CYS A 179 8.41 14.80 -6.04
#